data_35a23506b659c822a0a7a78a1c415fcc
#
_entry.id   35a23506b659c822a0a7a78a1c415fcc
#
_cell.length_a   1.000
_cell.length_b   1.000
_cell.length_c   1.000
_cell.angle_alpha   90.00
_cell.angle_beta   90.00
_cell.angle_gamma   90.00
#
_symmetry.space_group_name_H-M   'P 1'
#
loop_
_entity.id
_entity.type
_entity.pdbx_description
1 polymer ?
#
loop_
_entity_poly.entity_id
_entity_poly.type
_entity_poly.pdbx_seq_one_letter_code
_entity_poly.pdbx_strand_id
1 'polypeptide(L)'
;MLRQAENRCKIEGVLAEVDIKPGSFVKNGQTVESIGGSIIVKVIQKISGEEKELAIPVHMFASKLTNKGTPNPAYDSIKKIMDEYTSIAASENGEDGADRIRITSGSIRMNEYYSQDGRLVSFPRVNASFVQKINKGDCKPEATYTTEFVVANKSEELDRNGEPTGRYRIDAIIPQYGGKVDVVPMYAQSPGVISAVSEYWEIGDTVKANGRLDFSATTETIIEEVDFGEPIEKTRTINRSDLIITGGSQEPLEGDYAFDNAEIQEALAERKLRLEKQKDKDMSRAASKQTPPKAAKNGFADLGF
;
A
#
# COMPACT_ATOMS: atom_id res chain seq x y z
N MET A 1 -16.33 -21.42 2.25
CA MET A 1 -15.12 -20.70 1.75
C MET A 1 -15.37 -19.22 1.92
N LEU A 2 -14.48 -18.52 2.61
CA LEU A 2 -14.61 -17.09 2.92
C LEU A 2 -14.80 -16.26 1.62
N ARG A 3 -15.92 -15.52 1.53
CA ARG A 3 -16.18 -14.65 0.39
C ARG A 3 -15.19 -13.48 0.38
N GLN A 4 -14.89 -12.95 -0.78
CA GLN A 4 -14.10 -11.74 -0.90
C GLN A 4 -14.93 -10.52 -0.48
N ALA A 5 -14.33 -9.62 0.30
CA ALA A 5 -14.93 -8.36 0.68
C ALA A 5 -15.03 -7.40 -0.52
N GLU A 6 -16.02 -6.53 -0.52
CA GLU A 6 -15.91 -5.31 -1.30
C GLU A 6 -14.70 -4.52 -0.80
N ASN A 7 -13.80 -4.19 -1.71
CA ASN A 7 -12.58 -3.47 -1.39
C ASN A 7 -12.14 -2.70 -2.63
N ARG A 8 -12.57 -1.45 -2.71
CA ARG A 8 -12.36 -0.59 -3.88
C ARG A 8 -11.73 0.73 -3.50
N CYS A 9 -10.71 1.13 -4.25
CA CYS A 9 -10.16 2.48 -4.23
C CYS A 9 -10.51 3.18 -5.54
N LYS A 10 -10.91 4.44 -5.43
CA LYS A 10 -11.06 5.37 -6.53
C LYS A 10 -10.04 6.47 -6.36
N ILE A 11 -9.16 6.61 -7.35
CA ILE A 11 -8.09 7.61 -7.35
C ILE A 11 -8.15 8.32 -8.69
N GLU A 12 -8.16 9.64 -8.63
CA GLU A 12 -8.16 10.48 -9.82
C GLU A 12 -7.25 11.68 -9.58
N GLY A 13 -6.30 11.90 -10.49
CA GLY A 13 -5.31 12.95 -10.31
C GLY A 13 -4.28 12.99 -11.45
N VAL A 14 -3.16 13.61 -11.16
CA VAL A 14 -2.05 13.75 -12.11
C VAL A 14 -1.03 12.63 -11.89
N LEU A 15 -0.57 12.01 -12.94
CA LEU A 15 0.49 11.01 -12.89
C LEU A 15 1.82 11.70 -12.54
N ALA A 16 2.29 11.53 -11.30
CA ALA A 16 3.50 12.21 -10.82
C ALA A 16 4.77 11.43 -11.21
N GLU A 17 4.76 10.11 -11.05
CA GLU A 17 5.93 9.27 -11.31
C GLU A 17 5.50 7.89 -11.82
N VAL A 18 6.36 7.28 -12.66
CA VAL A 18 6.23 5.90 -13.15
C VAL A 18 7.54 5.16 -12.90
N ASP A 19 7.53 4.19 -11.99
CA ASP A 19 8.62 3.25 -11.76
C ASP A 19 8.13 1.83 -12.00
N ILE A 20 7.88 1.50 -13.27
CA ILE A 20 7.44 0.20 -13.74
C ILE A 20 8.56 -0.42 -14.57
N LYS A 21 8.84 -1.71 -14.33
CA LYS A 21 9.91 -2.44 -15.01
C LYS A 21 9.44 -3.82 -15.44
N PRO A 22 9.87 -4.31 -16.60
CA PRO A 22 9.76 -5.73 -16.93
C PRO A 22 10.63 -6.57 -16.00
N GLY A 23 10.17 -7.78 -15.72
CA GLY A 23 10.87 -8.72 -14.86
C GLY A 23 10.51 -10.16 -15.18
N SER A 24 11.03 -11.07 -14.39
CA SER A 24 10.66 -12.49 -14.45
C SER A 24 10.78 -13.14 -13.08
N PHE A 25 10.08 -14.23 -12.89
CA PHE A 25 10.19 -15.06 -11.69
C PHE A 25 10.02 -16.54 -12.05
N VAL A 26 10.53 -17.43 -11.19
CA VAL A 26 10.38 -18.88 -11.39
C VAL A 26 9.14 -19.38 -10.67
N LYS A 27 8.26 -20.06 -11.42
CA LYS A 27 7.07 -20.74 -10.89
C LYS A 27 7.07 -22.19 -11.40
N ASN A 28 7.04 -23.16 -10.50
CA ASN A 28 7.07 -24.60 -10.83
C ASN A 28 8.23 -24.97 -11.81
N GLY A 29 9.42 -24.39 -11.59
CA GLY A 29 10.59 -24.64 -12.45
C GLY A 29 10.58 -23.93 -13.81
N GLN A 30 9.56 -23.18 -14.15
CA GLN A 30 9.45 -22.42 -15.38
C GLN A 30 9.65 -20.92 -15.14
N THR A 31 10.39 -20.25 -16.03
CA THR A 31 10.52 -18.79 -16.00
C THR A 31 9.25 -18.16 -16.55
N VAL A 32 8.64 -17.30 -15.74
CA VAL A 32 7.42 -16.54 -16.08
C VAL A 32 7.80 -15.08 -16.26
N GLU A 33 7.55 -14.52 -17.43
CA GLU A 33 7.71 -13.09 -17.68
C GLU A 33 6.65 -12.31 -16.90
N SER A 34 7.05 -11.18 -16.35
CA SER A 34 6.18 -10.28 -15.57
C SER A 34 6.51 -8.83 -15.83
N ILE A 35 5.62 -7.96 -15.41
CA ILE A 35 5.83 -6.52 -15.35
C ILE A 35 5.31 -6.03 -14.00
N GLY A 36 6.00 -5.08 -13.39
CA GLY A 36 5.56 -4.55 -12.10
C GLY A 36 6.38 -3.37 -11.62
N GLY A 37 5.88 -2.75 -10.58
CA GLY A 37 6.46 -1.56 -10.00
C GLY A 37 5.38 -0.71 -9.33
N SER A 38 5.54 0.60 -9.37
CA SER A 38 4.58 1.55 -8.83
C SER A 38 4.45 2.78 -9.71
N ILE A 39 3.30 3.41 -9.61
CA ILE A 39 3.07 4.78 -10.06
C ILE A 39 2.74 5.65 -8.85
N ILE A 40 3.04 6.93 -8.90
CA ILE A 40 2.60 7.91 -7.91
C ILE A 40 1.56 8.81 -8.56
N VAL A 41 0.40 8.94 -7.93
CA VAL A 41 -0.67 9.83 -8.35
C VAL A 41 -0.73 11.02 -7.40
N LYS A 42 -0.50 12.21 -7.94
CA LYS A 42 -0.70 13.47 -7.22
C LYS A 42 -2.18 13.81 -7.23
N VAL A 43 -2.75 13.99 -6.04
CA VAL A 43 -4.16 14.35 -5.86
C VAL A 43 -4.24 15.58 -4.97
N ILE A 44 -4.87 16.63 -5.46
CA ILE A 44 -5.16 17.84 -4.66
C ILE A 44 -6.64 17.81 -4.33
N GLN A 45 -6.97 17.68 -3.07
CA GLN A 45 -8.36 17.65 -2.60
C GLN A 45 -8.57 18.51 -1.35
N LYS A 46 -9.81 19.01 -1.19
CA LYS A 46 -10.18 19.78 0.00
C LYS A 46 -10.50 18.82 1.16
N ILE A 47 -9.77 18.98 2.26
CA ILE A 47 -9.98 18.24 3.50
C ILE A 47 -10.23 19.26 4.61
N SER A 48 -11.40 19.22 5.24
CA SER A 48 -11.81 20.18 6.30
C SER A 48 -11.72 21.67 5.88
N GLY A 49 -11.95 21.94 4.57
CA GLY A 49 -11.89 23.29 4.00
C GLY A 49 -10.53 23.73 3.46
N GLU A 50 -9.47 23.01 3.76
CA GLU A 50 -8.10 23.29 3.29
C GLU A 50 -7.72 22.40 2.10
N GLU A 51 -6.97 22.94 1.16
CA GLU A 51 -6.39 22.15 0.08
C GLU A 51 -5.21 21.34 0.59
N LYS A 52 -5.26 20.03 0.39
CA LYS A 52 -4.21 19.10 0.74
C LYS A 52 -3.71 18.37 -0.50
N GLU A 53 -2.40 18.40 -0.69
CA GLU A 53 -1.73 17.60 -1.71
C GLU A 53 -1.40 16.22 -1.14
N LEU A 54 -1.81 15.19 -1.86
CA LEU A 54 -1.56 13.80 -1.54
C LEU A 54 -0.71 13.17 -2.65
N ALA A 55 0.21 12.31 -2.27
CA ALA A 55 1.01 11.48 -3.18
C ALA A 55 0.63 10.02 -2.95
N ILE A 56 -0.21 9.47 -3.81
CA ILE A 56 -0.76 8.11 -3.65
C ILE A 56 0.09 7.11 -4.44
N PRO A 57 0.92 6.30 -3.78
CA PRO A 57 1.63 5.22 -4.46
C PRO A 57 0.65 4.08 -4.76
N VAL A 58 0.59 3.70 -6.03
CA VAL A 58 -0.22 2.58 -6.52
C VAL A 58 0.69 1.50 -7.04
N HIS A 59 0.66 0.34 -6.39
CA HIS A 59 1.46 -0.80 -6.77
C HIS A 59 0.78 -1.60 -7.88
N MET A 60 1.55 -2.01 -8.87
CA MET A 60 1.09 -2.74 -10.04
C MET A 60 1.96 -3.98 -10.27
N PHE A 61 1.33 -5.09 -10.61
CA PHE A 61 2.03 -6.31 -10.96
C PHE A 61 1.14 -7.22 -11.81
N ALA A 62 1.71 -7.75 -12.89
CA ALA A 62 1.09 -8.80 -13.68
C ALA A 62 2.12 -9.74 -14.30
N SER A 63 1.78 -11.04 -14.39
CA SER A 63 2.47 -11.97 -15.25
C SER A 63 1.97 -11.82 -16.69
N LYS A 64 2.82 -12.07 -17.68
CA LYS A 64 2.48 -11.94 -19.11
C LYS A 64 1.35 -12.87 -19.52
N LEU A 65 1.30 -14.05 -18.94
CA LEU A 65 0.23 -15.04 -19.15
C LEU A 65 -0.57 -15.24 -17.86
N THR A 66 -1.85 -15.50 -18.00
CA THR A 66 -2.73 -15.95 -16.92
C THR A 66 -2.36 -17.34 -16.45
N ASN A 67 -2.94 -17.82 -15.35
CA ASN A 67 -2.76 -19.21 -14.90
C ASN A 67 -3.28 -20.25 -15.91
N LYS A 68 -4.14 -19.83 -16.86
CA LYS A 68 -4.64 -20.68 -17.96
C LYS A 68 -3.76 -20.66 -19.20
N GLY A 69 -2.62 -19.92 -19.18
CA GLY A 69 -1.71 -19.80 -20.32
C GLY A 69 -2.17 -18.81 -21.41
N THR A 70 -3.24 -18.07 -21.19
CA THR A 70 -3.72 -17.03 -22.12
C THR A 70 -3.05 -15.67 -21.83
N PRO A 71 -2.94 -14.77 -22.82
CA PRO A 71 -2.47 -13.40 -22.60
C PRO A 71 -3.20 -12.73 -21.44
N ASN A 72 -2.48 -11.97 -20.63
CA ASN A 72 -3.01 -11.31 -19.45
C ASN A 72 -3.28 -9.83 -19.73
N PRO A 73 -4.55 -9.37 -19.81
CA PRO A 73 -4.85 -7.97 -20.09
C PRO A 73 -4.27 -6.98 -19.07
N ALA A 74 -4.06 -7.43 -17.83
CA ALA A 74 -3.40 -6.60 -16.82
C ALA A 74 -1.94 -6.31 -17.16
N TYR A 75 -1.23 -7.28 -17.75
CA TYR A 75 0.14 -7.08 -18.22
C TYR A 75 0.19 -6.02 -19.31
N ASP A 76 -0.70 -6.11 -20.30
CA ASP A 76 -0.77 -5.16 -21.42
C ASP A 76 -1.14 -3.76 -20.93
N SER A 77 -2.07 -3.65 -19.97
CA SER A 77 -2.45 -2.38 -19.35
C SER A 77 -1.27 -1.72 -18.63
N ILE A 78 -0.52 -2.48 -17.83
CA ILE A 78 0.64 -1.97 -17.09
C ILE A 78 1.77 -1.58 -18.08
N LYS A 79 1.99 -2.40 -19.11
CA LYS A 79 2.97 -2.09 -20.17
C LYS A 79 2.63 -0.80 -20.88
N LYS A 80 1.34 -0.57 -21.19
CA LYS A 80 0.88 0.68 -21.82
C LYS A 80 1.18 1.90 -20.96
N ILE A 81 1.02 1.82 -19.62
CA ILE A 81 1.37 2.93 -18.74
C ILE A 81 2.87 3.22 -18.83
N MET A 82 3.72 2.20 -18.79
CA MET A 82 5.17 2.33 -18.89
C MET A 82 5.62 2.96 -20.22
N ASP A 83 4.99 2.57 -21.33
CA ASP A 83 5.45 2.95 -22.67
C ASP A 83 4.83 4.26 -23.19
N GLU A 84 3.59 4.60 -22.77
CA GLU A 84 2.79 5.65 -23.44
C GLU A 84 2.35 6.79 -22.52
N TYR A 85 2.49 6.65 -21.18
CA TYR A 85 2.01 7.68 -20.25
C TYR A 85 3.14 8.62 -19.86
N THR A 86 2.82 9.91 -19.76
CA THR A 86 3.75 10.97 -19.38
C THR A 86 3.49 11.37 -17.93
N SER A 87 4.49 11.18 -17.06
CA SER A 87 4.44 11.64 -15.68
C SER A 87 4.98 13.08 -15.54
N ILE A 88 4.72 13.72 -14.39
CA ILE A 88 5.31 15.03 -14.05
C ILE A 88 6.85 14.94 -14.13
N ALA A 89 7.42 13.86 -13.61
CA ALA A 89 8.87 13.65 -13.60
C ALA A 89 9.49 13.49 -15.01
N ALA A 90 8.71 13.03 -15.99
CA ALA A 90 9.15 12.83 -17.38
C ALA A 90 8.73 13.96 -18.33
N SER A 91 7.88 14.87 -17.87
CA SER A 91 7.31 15.95 -18.69
C SER A 91 8.23 17.17 -18.73
N GLU A 92 8.50 17.69 -19.92
CA GLU A 92 9.23 18.98 -20.10
C GLU A 92 8.43 20.19 -19.57
N ASN A 93 7.11 20.10 -19.57
CA ASN A 93 6.19 21.13 -19.09
C ASN A 93 5.68 20.86 -17.67
N GLY A 94 6.38 19.99 -16.91
CA GLY A 94 6.00 19.64 -15.55
C GLY A 94 4.57 19.09 -15.48
N GLU A 95 3.79 19.60 -14.51
CA GLU A 95 2.42 19.13 -14.30
C GLU A 95 1.48 19.39 -15.48
N ASP A 96 1.67 20.46 -16.22
CA ASP A 96 0.80 20.81 -17.36
C ASP A 96 0.91 19.82 -18.51
N GLY A 97 2.08 19.26 -18.74
CA GLY A 97 2.32 18.23 -19.76
C GLY A 97 2.10 16.79 -19.27
N ALA A 98 1.84 16.59 -17.99
CA ALA A 98 1.64 15.26 -17.42
C ALA A 98 0.20 14.77 -17.64
N ASP A 99 0.05 13.45 -17.73
CA ASP A 99 -1.25 12.82 -17.91
C ASP A 99 -2.10 12.85 -16.65
N ARG A 100 -3.41 13.06 -16.86
CA ARG A 100 -4.44 12.85 -15.86
C ARG A 100 -4.94 11.43 -15.98
N ILE A 101 -5.05 10.77 -14.82
CA ILE A 101 -5.42 9.36 -14.76
C ILE A 101 -6.55 9.11 -13.77
N ARG A 102 -7.29 8.03 -14.05
CA ARG A 102 -8.35 7.52 -13.19
C ARG A 102 -8.16 6.04 -12.93
N ILE A 103 -8.26 5.65 -11.66
CA ILE A 103 -8.27 4.28 -11.17
C ILE A 103 -9.59 4.06 -10.45
N THR A 104 -10.40 3.12 -10.91
CA THR A 104 -11.73 2.82 -10.33
C THR A 104 -11.80 1.45 -9.68
N SER A 105 -10.78 0.61 -9.90
CA SER A 105 -10.71 -0.77 -9.44
C SER A 105 -9.46 -1.06 -8.61
N GLY A 106 -8.91 -0.03 -7.95
CA GLY A 106 -7.86 -0.20 -6.95
C GLY A 106 -8.38 -0.98 -5.74
N SER A 107 -7.48 -1.62 -5.00
CA SER A 107 -7.80 -2.33 -3.76
C SER A 107 -6.77 -2.04 -2.68
N ILE A 108 -7.22 -1.98 -1.43
CA ILE A 108 -6.35 -1.87 -0.25
C ILE A 108 -5.75 -3.24 0.04
N ARG A 109 -4.44 -3.28 0.22
CA ARG A 109 -3.68 -4.47 0.62
C ARG A 109 -2.67 -4.10 1.69
N MET A 110 -2.28 -5.06 2.50
CA MET A 110 -1.12 -4.89 3.37
C MET A 110 0.16 -5.27 2.64
N ASN A 111 1.16 -4.41 2.73
CA ASN A 111 2.53 -4.76 2.39
C ASN A 111 3.25 -5.19 3.66
N GLU A 112 3.64 -6.46 3.74
CA GLU A 112 4.24 -7.06 4.93
C GLU A 112 5.51 -7.78 4.53
N TYR A 113 6.61 -7.43 5.19
CA TYR A 113 7.91 -8.10 5.03
C TYR A 113 8.74 -7.97 6.30
N TYR A 114 9.73 -8.82 6.44
CA TYR A 114 10.67 -8.74 7.56
C TYR A 114 11.93 -7.99 7.15
N SER A 115 12.26 -6.96 7.93
CA SER A 115 13.50 -6.20 7.79
C SER A 115 14.73 -7.06 8.17
N GLN A 116 15.92 -6.58 7.86
CA GLN A 116 17.17 -7.32 8.14
C GLN A 116 17.39 -7.64 9.62
N ASP A 117 16.85 -6.83 10.50
CA ASP A 117 16.86 -7.02 11.97
C ASP A 117 15.70 -7.90 12.47
N GLY A 118 14.94 -8.53 11.57
CA GLY A 118 13.87 -9.47 11.90
C GLY A 118 12.56 -8.83 12.38
N ARG A 119 12.42 -7.50 12.27
CA ARG A 119 11.16 -6.80 12.59
C ARG A 119 10.18 -6.87 11.43
N LEU A 120 8.91 -7.15 11.74
CA LEU A 120 7.84 -7.06 10.76
C LEU A 120 7.57 -5.60 10.39
N VAL A 121 7.75 -5.27 9.11
CA VAL A 121 7.33 -4.00 8.52
C VAL A 121 5.99 -4.24 7.86
N SER A 122 5.00 -3.44 8.23
CA SER A 122 3.62 -3.60 7.77
C SER A 122 2.99 -2.23 7.54
N PHE A 123 2.49 -1.98 6.34
CA PHE A 123 1.79 -0.74 5.99
C PHE A 123 0.78 -0.97 4.87
N PRO A 124 -0.33 -0.21 4.85
CA PRO A 124 -1.32 -0.31 3.79
C PRO A 124 -0.77 0.27 2.48
N ARG A 125 -1.16 -0.33 1.37
CA ARG A 125 -0.87 0.13 0.02
C ARG A 125 -2.09 -0.06 -0.88
N VAL A 126 -2.16 0.72 -1.94
CA VAL A 126 -3.14 0.52 -3.01
C VAL A 126 -2.52 -0.35 -4.11
N ASN A 127 -3.24 -1.38 -4.52
CA ASN A 127 -2.91 -2.18 -5.69
C ASN A 127 -3.92 -1.92 -6.80
N ALA A 128 -3.46 -1.77 -8.04
CA ALA A 128 -4.30 -1.70 -9.22
C ALA A 128 -3.62 -2.37 -10.42
N SER A 129 -4.42 -2.76 -11.40
CA SER A 129 -3.93 -3.33 -12.66
C SER A 129 -4.36 -2.54 -13.88
N PHE A 130 -5.38 -1.70 -13.74
CA PHE A 130 -5.96 -0.93 -14.82
C PHE A 130 -6.02 0.55 -14.45
N VAL A 131 -5.51 1.38 -15.36
CA VAL A 131 -5.48 2.83 -15.25
C VAL A 131 -6.00 3.42 -16.54
N GLN A 132 -6.90 4.37 -16.43
CA GLN A 132 -7.46 5.08 -17.56
C GLN A 132 -6.85 6.48 -17.64
N LYS A 133 -6.36 6.85 -18.83
CA LYS A 133 -6.00 8.22 -19.14
C LYS A 133 -7.28 9.02 -19.41
N ILE A 134 -7.37 10.23 -18.85
CA ILE A 134 -8.53 11.11 -18.97
C ILE A 134 -8.09 12.50 -19.43
N ASN A 135 -9.03 13.28 -19.97
CA ASN A 135 -8.74 14.65 -20.34
C ASN A 135 -8.57 15.55 -19.11
N LYS A 136 -7.76 16.60 -19.22
CA LYS A 136 -7.51 17.56 -18.13
C LYS A 136 -8.80 18.17 -17.57
N GLY A 137 -9.76 18.52 -18.46
CA GLY A 137 -11.05 19.11 -18.07
C GLY A 137 -12.02 18.14 -17.39
N ASP A 138 -11.82 16.83 -17.55
CA ASP A 138 -12.68 15.79 -16.97
C ASP A 138 -12.13 15.26 -15.63
N CYS A 139 -10.95 15.72 -15.24
CA CYS A 139 -10.30 15.29 -14.01
C CYS A 139 -10.95 15.92 -12.78
N LYS A 140 -11.43 15.05 -11.87
CA LYS A 140 -11.97 15.43 -10.56
C LYS A 140 -11.09 14.81 -9.50
N PRO A 141 -10.08 15.54 -8.98
CA PRO A 141 -9.12 14.97 -8.04
C PRO A 141 -9.80 14.37 -6.82
N GLU A 142 -9.58 13.07 -6.62
CA GLU A 142 -10.10 12.33 -5.48
C GLU A 142 -9.21 11.12 -5.14
N ALA A 143 -9.18 10.78 -3.86
CA ALA A 143 -8.51 9.60 -3.35
C ALA A 143 -9.37 8.98 -2.24
N THR A 144 -10.29 8.11 -2.63
CA THR A 144 -11.32 7.54 -1.77
C THR A 144 -11.31 6.01 -1.80
N TYR A 145 -11.91 5.40 -0.78
CA TYR A 145 -12.12 3.97 -0.74
C TYR A 145 -13.49 3.60 -0.19
N THR A 146 -13.93 2.41 -0.54
CA THR A 146 -15.08 1.71 0.06
C THR A 146 -14.64 0.29 0.35
N THR A 147 -14.86 -0.20 1.57
CA THR A 147 -14.49 -1.55 1.94
C THR A 147 -15.44 -2.16 2.96
N GLU A 148 -15.66 -3.47 2.84
CA GLU A 148 -16.25 -4.31 3.88
C GLU A 148 -15.12 -4.96 4.67
N PHE A 149 -15.32 -5.13 5.96
CA PHE A 149 -14.35 -5.79 6.83
C PHE A 149 -14.99 -6.28 8.13
N VAL A 150 -14.26 -7.15 8.84
CA VAL A 150 -14.60 -7.52 10.20
C VAL A 150 -13.77 -6.70 11.16
N VAL A 151 -14.40 -6.16 12.21
CA VAL A 151 -13.71 -5.38 13.26
C VAL A 151 -12.89 -6.33 14.12
N ALA A 152 -11.56 -6.27 14.01
CA ALA A 152 -10.66 -7.08 14.82
C ALA A 152 -10.37 -6.43 16.18
N ASN A 153 -10.22 -5.11 16.19
CA ASN A 153 -9.95 -4.33 17.38
C ASN A 153 -10.37 -2.88 17.13
N LYS A 154 -10.69 -2.15 18.21
CA LYS A 154 -10.95 -0.72 18.19
C LYS A 154 -10.45 -0.07 19.48
N SER A 155 -9.76 1.06 19.39
CA SER A 155 -9.22 1.78 20.55
C SER A 155 -8.91 3.24 20.20
N GLU A 156 -8.79 4.08 21.22
CA GLU A 156 -8.17 5.40 21.04
C GLU A 156 -6.74 5.24 20.55
N GLU A 157 -6.34 6.07 19.59
CA GLU A 157 -4.96 6.11 19.16
C GLU A 157 -4.13 6.92 20.14
N LEU A 158 -3.05 6.33 20.62
CA LEU A 158 -2.07 6.98 21.46
C LEU A 158 -0.81 7.33 20.65
N ASP A 159 -0.18 8.44 20.98
CA ASP A 159 1.11 8.82 20.44
C ASP A 159 2.26 8.00 21.08
N ARG A 160 3.51 8.33 20.74
CA ARG A 160 4.70 7.64 21.28
C ARG A 160 4.90 7.84 22.78
N ASN A 161 4.29 8.89 23.37
CA ASN A 161 4.35 9.23 24.78
C ASN A 161 3.19 8.61 25.56
N GLY A 162 2.25 7.96 24.87
CA GLY A 162 1.04 7.39 25.45
C GLY A 162 -0.11 8.40 25.58
N GLU A 163 -0.02 9.57 24.96
CA GLU A 163 -1.07 10.59 24.98
C GLU A 163 -2.08 10.38 23.85
N PRO A 164 -3.39 10.61 24.08
CA PRO A 164 -4.41 10.50 23.05
C PRO A 164 -4.17 11.48 21.89
N THR A 165 -4.19 10.97 20.66
CA THR A 165 -4.06 11.80 19.44
C THR A 165 -5.36 12.48 19.02
N GLY A 166 -6.48 12.17 19.68
CA GLY A 166 -7.83 12.57 19.28
C GLY A 166 -8.37 11.76 18.09
N ARG A 167 -7.71 10.67 17.72
CA ARG A 167 -8.15 9.73 16.68
C ARG A 167 -8.55 8.40 17.31
N TYR A 168 -9.41 7.67 16.62
CA TYR A 168 -9.81 6.31 17.01
C TYR A 168 -9.32 5.32 15.96
N ARG A 169 -8.55 4.32 16.39
CA ARG A 169 -7.98 3.29 15.53
C ARG A 169 -8.89 2.08 15.48
N ILE A 170 -9.09 1.57 14.28
CA ILE A 170 -9.81 0.34 14.00
C ILE A 170 -8.87 -0.61 13.24
N ASP A 171 -8.62 -1.82 13.77
CA ASP A 171 -7.93 -2.86 13.04
C ASP A 171 -8.98 -3.67 12.24
N ALA A 172 -8.99 -3.49 10.92
CA ALA A 172 -9.98 -4.04 10.00
C ALA A 172 -9.44 -5.33 9.35
N ILE A 173 -10.13 -6.46 9.52
CA ILE A 173 -9.85 -7.70 8.80
C ILE A 173 -10.59 -7.63 7.47
N ILE A 174 -9.86 -7.52 6.36
CA ILE A 174 -10.43 -7.45 5.01
C ILE A 174 -10.22 -8.78 4.30
N PRO A 175 -11.28 -9.57 4.06
CA PRO A 175 -11.21 -10.77 3.23
C PRO A 175 -10.82 -10.46 1.79
N GLN A 176 -9.81 -11.16 1.31
CA GLN A 176 -9.24 -11.01 -0.02
C GLN A 176 -9.57 -12.22 -0.89
N TYR A 177 -9.27 -12.11 -2.18
CA TYR A 177 -9.43 -13.23 -3.10
C TYR A 177 -8.68 -14.48 -2.63
N GLY A 178 -9.35 -15.64 -2.75
CA GLY A 178 -8.78 -16.95 -2.39
C GLY A 178 -8.74 -17.23 -0.90
N GLY A 179 -9.67 -16.68 -0.11
CA GLY A 179 -9.82 -16.93 1.32
C GLY A 179 -8.75 -16.30 2.22
N LYS A 180 -7.87 -15.48 1.66
CA LYS A 180 -6.85 -14.77 2.44
C LYS A 180 -7.46 -13.57 3.14
N VAL A 181 -6.79 -13.12 4.21
CA VAL A 181 -7.16 -11.88 4.90
C VAL A 181 -5.95 -10.97 5.07
N ASP A 182 -6.21 -9.66 5.03
CA ASP A 182 -5.29 -8.62 5.46
C ASP A 182 -5.86 -7.93 6.71
N VAL A 183 -5.01 -7.57 7.67
CA VAL A 183 -5.40 -6.78 8.85
C VAL A 183 -4.87 -5.37 8.63
N VAL A 184 -5.78 -4.44 8.43
CA VAL A 184 -5.50 -3.09 7.96
C VAL A 184 -5.87 -2.07 9.02
N PRO A 185 -4.94 -1.22 9.49
CA PRO A 185 -5.28 -0.13 10.39
C PRO A 185 -6.05 0.96 9.65
N MET A 186 -7.18 1.37 10.21
CA MET A 186 -8.00 2.48 9.75
C MET A 186 -8.25 3.45 10.90
N TYR A 187 -8.59 4.71 10.59
CA TYR A 187 -8.71 5.74 11.60
C TYR A 187 -9.98 6.58 11.43
N ALA A 188 -10.72 6.77 12.51
CA ALA A 188 -11.76 7.77 12.61
C ALA A 188 -11.17 9.05 13.24
N GLN A 189 -11.48 10.23 12.66
CA GLN A 189 -10.94 11.52 13.11
C GLN A 189 -12.03 12.51 13.48
N SER A 190 -13.18 12.47 12.81
CA SER A 190 -14.26 13.39 13.13
C SER A 190 -15.08 12.88 14.31
N PRO A 191 -15.53 13.77 15.24
CA PRO A 191 -16.27 13.36 16.43
C PRO A 191 -17.46 12.47 16.12
N GLY A 192 -18.24 12.79 15.07
CA GLY A 192 -19.41 11.99 14.68
C GLY A 192 -19.06 10.59 14.20
N VAL A 193 -17.94 10.41 13.48
CA VAL A 193 -17.48 9.08 13.05
C VAL A 193 -16.90 8.30 14.23
N ILE A 194 -16.15 8.97 15.13
CA ILE A 194 -15.63 8.34 16.35
C ILE A 194 -16.78 7.82 17.22
N SER A 195 -17.81 8.65 17.47
CA SER A 195 -19.00 8.25 18.21
C SER A 195 -19.70 7.03 17.57
N ALA A 196 -19.95 7.09 16.25
CA ALA A 196 -20.60 6.00 15.53
C ALA A 196 -19.80 4.67 15.62
N VAL A 197 -18.48 4.73 15.41
CA VAL A 197 -17.59 3.55 15.50
C VAL A 197 -17.52 3.00 16.93
N SER A 198 -17.44 3.88 17.94
CA SER A 198 -17.34 3.44 19.34
C SER A 198 -18.64 2.86 19.87
N GLU A 199 -19.79 3.39 19.44
CA GLU A 199 -21.10 3.02 19.95
C GLU A 199 -21.74 1.83 19.22
N TYR A 200 -21.58 1.75 17.88
CA TYR A 200 -22.35 0.80 17.06
C TYR A 200 -21.53 -0.38 16.54
N TRP A 201 -20.22 -0.27 16.43
CA TRP A 201 -19.40 -1.37 15.91
C TRP A 201 -18.76 -2.14 17.05
N GLU A 202 -18.95 -3.46 17.09
CA GLU A 202 -18.32 -4.34 18.07
C GLU A 202 -17.25 -5.22 17.42
N ILE A 203 -16.35 -5.79 18.26
CA ILE A 203 -15.33 -6.73 17.79
C ILE A 203 -16.06 -7.98 17.26
N GLY A 204 -15.72 -8.36 16.03
CA GLY A 204 -16.36 -9.48 15.33
C GLY A 204 -17.46 -9.05 14.35
N ASP A 205 -17.93 -7.81 14.43
CA ASP A 205 -18.93 -7.29 13.50
C ASP A 205 -18.39 -7.19 12.07
N THR A 206 -19.22 -7.54 11.11
CA THR A 206 -19.01 -7.19 9.70
C THR A 206 -19.61 -5.82 9.42
N VAL A 207 -18.78 -4.91 8.95
CA VAL A 207 -19.20 -3.52 8.66
C VAL A 207 -18.69 -3.09 7.28
N LYS A 208 -19.30 -2.03 6.74
CA LYS A 208 -18.87 -1.37 5.52
C LYS A 208 -18.48 0.07 5.85
N ALA A 209 -17.30 0.48 5.40
CA ALA A 209 -16.83 1.86 5.55
C ALA A 209 -16.50 2.49 4.22
N ASN A 210 -16.73 3.81 4.17
CA ASN A 210 -16.24 4.71 3.14
C ASN A 210 -15.21 5.62 3.76
N GLY A 211 -14.17 5.96 2.99
CA GLY A 211 -13.12 6.80 3.52
C GLY A 211 -12.26 7.46 2.45
N ARG A 212 -11.25 8.18 2.91
CA ARG A 212 -10.24 8.77 2.07
C ARG A 212 -8.87 8.16 2.34
N LEU A 213 -8.04 8.13 1.30
CA LEU A 213 -6.62 7.79 1.39
C LEU A 213 -5.88 9.06 1.79
N ASP A 214 -5.33 9.11 2.99
CA ASP A 214 -4.51 10.22 3.47
C ASP A 214 -3.03 9.82 3.41
N PHE A 215 -2.51 9.73 2.18
CA PHE A 215 -1.14 9.34 1.93
C PHE A 215 -0.33 10.59 1.60
N SER A 216 0.62 10.89 2.46
CA SER A 216 1.48 12.06 2.32
C SER A 216 2.92 11.71 2.67
N ALA A 217 3.86 12.38 2.01
CA ALA A 217 5.26 12.39 2.39
C ALA A 217 5.57 13.77 2.97
N THR A 218 5.94 13.81 4.24
CA THR A 218 6.37 15.06 4.89
C THR A 218 7.87 14.99 5.13
N THR A 219 8.57 16.02 4.70
CA THR A 219 10.00 16.14 4.95
C THR A 219 10.21 16.97 6.21
N GLU A 220 10.81 16.35 7.22
CA GLU A 220 11.23 17.03 8.45
C GLU A 220 12.73 17.28 8.40
N THR A 221 13.14 18.50 8.70
CA THR A 221 14.55 18.83 8.91
C THR A 221 14.86 18.69 10.39
N ILE A 222 15.74 17.78 10.74
CA ILE A 222 16.23 17.57 12.10
C ILE A 222 17.58 18.26 12.20
N ILE A 223 17.69 19.21 13.10
CA ILE A 223 18.96 19.88 13.43
C ILE A 223 19.60 19.04 14.54
N GLU A 224 20.74 18.44 14.24
CA GLU A 224 21.54 17.69 15.21
C GLU A 224 22.65 18.60 15.72
N GLU A 225 22.58 18.99 17.00
CA GLU A 225 23.64 19.73 17.66
C GLU A 225 24.88 18.82 17.79
N VAL A 226 26.03 19.34 17.42
CA VAL A 226 27.31 18.64 17.56
C VAL A 226 28.13 19.35 18.62
N ASP A 227 28.91 18.63 19.41
CA ASP A 227 29.73 19.15 20.49
C ASP A 227 30.77 20.18 20.00
N PHE A 228 31.14 20.12 18.71
CA PHE A 228 32.05 21.06 18.08
C PHE A 228 31.76 21.17 16.58
N GLY A 229 31.43 22.40 16.10
CA GLY A 229 31.16 22.72 14.70
C GLY A 229 29.77 23.33 14.48
N GLU A 230 29.39 23.47 13.21
CA GLU A 230 28.05 23.92 12.84
C GLU A 230 27.07 22.76 12.99
N PRO A 231 25.81 23.02 13.41
CA PRO A 231 24.75 22.00 13.51
C PRO A 231 24.58 21.28 12.18
N ILE A 232 24.40 19.97 12.23
CA ILE A 232 24.18 19.17 11.03
C ILE A 232 22.67 19.08 10.75
N GLU A 233 22.25 19.63 9.60
CA GLU A 233 20.89 19.47 9.11
C GLU A 233 20.72 18.08 8.47
N LYS A 234 19.87 17.25 9.07
CA LYS A 234 19.46 15.95 8.53
C LYS A 234 18.02 16.04 8.06
N THR A 235 17.78 15.71 6.81
CA THR A 235 16.44 15.65 6.25
C THR A 235 15.90 14.24 6.40
N ARG A 236 14.73 14.09 7.02
CA ARG A 236 14.02 12.83 7.14
C ARG A 236 12.66 12.92 6.45
N THR A 237 12.40 12.03 5.50
CA THR A 237 11.06 11.91 4.91
C THR A 237 10.23 10.95 5.75
N ILE A 238 9.10 11.44 6.26
CA ILE A 238 8.10 10.63 6.96
C ILE A 238 6.96 10.37 5.97
N ASN A 239 6.80 9.12 5.59
CA ASN A 239 5.68 8.68 4.77
C ASN A 239 4.51 8.29 5.69
N ARG A 240 3.38 8.94 5.52
CA ARG A 240 2.12 8.63 6.17
C ARG A 240 1.19 7.93 5.16
N SER A 241 0.61 6.82 5.56
CA SER A 241 -0.32 6.04 4.71
C SER A 241 -1.55 5.70 5.54
N ASP A 242 -2.34 6.72 5.87
CA ASP A 242 -3.53 6.58 6.71
C ASP A 242 -4.78 6.35 5.86
N LEU A 243 -5.61 5.43 6.30
CA LEU A 243 -6.93 5.18 5.78
C LEU A 243 -7.95 5.81 6.73
N ILE A 244 -8.50 6.96 6.33
CA ILE A 244 -9.40 7.73 7.19
C ILE A 244 -10.84 7.38 6.87
N ILE A 245 -11.58 6.86 7.86
CA ILE A 245 -13.01 6.59 7.76
C ILE A 245 -13.76 7.92 7.79
N THR A 246 -14.61 8.14 6.80
CA THR A 246 -15.46 9.34 6.69
C THR A 246 -16.94 9.03 6.81
N GLY A 247 -17.31 7.75 6.80
CA GLY A 247 -18.67 7.24 6.96
C GLY A 247 -18.72 5.73 6.77
N GLY A 248 -19.89 5.14 6.87
CA GLY A 248 -20.09 3.71 6.72
C GLY A 248 -21.48 3.26 7.13
N SER A 249 -21.67 1.94 7.27
CA SER A 249 -22.88 1.38 7.85
C SER A 249 -22.98 1.76 9.34
N GLN A 250 -24.12 2.27 9.75
CA GLN A 250 -24.36 2.55 11.17
C GLN A 250 -24.53 1.25 11.95
N GLU A 251 -25.24 0.28 11.36
CA GLU A 251 -25.43 -1.05 11.94
C GLU A 251 -24.53 -2.07 11.25
N PRO A 252 -24.11 -3.12 11.95
CA PRO A 252 -23.40 -4.25 11.35
C PRO A 252 -24.19 -4.90 10.21
N LEU A 253 -23.48 -5.49 9.26
CA LEU A 253 -24.10 -6.28 8.19
C LEU A 253 -24.49 -7.66 8.75
N GLU A 254 -25.68 -8.13 8.41
CA GLU A 254 -26.23 -9.37 8.92
C GLU A 254 -26.50 -10.40 7.82
N GLY A 255 -26.79 -11.64 8.20
CA GLY A 255 -27.16 -12.72 7.31
C GLY A 255 -26.09 -13.04 6.27
N ASP A 256 -26.47 -13.16 5.00
CA ASP A 256 -25.56 -13.47 3.89
C ASP A 256 -24.52 -12.38 3.60
N TYR A 257 -24.70 -11.19 4.16
CA TYR A 257 -23.75 -10.08 4.02
C TYR A 257 -22.69 -10.10 5.12
N ALA A 258 -22.93 -10.74 6.25
CA ALA A 258 -21.91 -10.92 7.29
C ALA A 258 -20.85 -11.97 6.88
N PHE A 259 -19.64 -11.79 7.39
CA PHE A 259 -18.61 -12.82 7.27
C PHE A 259 -18.75 -13.81 8.42
N ASP A 260 -18.57 -15.10 8.11
CA ASP A 260 -18.56 -16.16 9.13
C ASP A 260 -17.31 -16.02 10.01
N ASN A 261 -17.51 -15.88 11.32
CA ASN A 261 -16.40 -15.69 12.27
C ASN A 261 -15.46 -16.89 12.34
N ALA A 262 -15.94 -18.12 12.13
CA ALA A 262 -15.07 -19.31 12.13
C ALA A 262 -14.15 -19.29 10.88
N GLU A 263 -14.69 -18.96 9.70
CA GLU A 263 -13.90 -18.80 8.48
C GLU A 263 -12.86 -17.64 8.61
N ILE A 264 -13.22 -16.55 9.29
CA ILE A 264 -12.29 -15.45 9.59
C ILE A 264 -11.15 -15.92 10.50
N GLN A 265 -11.44 -16.66 11.57
CA GLN A 265 -10.41 -17.18 12.48
C GLN A 265 -9.47 -18.17 11.78
N GLU A 266 -9.99 -19.04 10.93
CA GLU A 266 -9.17 -19.93 10.11
C GLU A 266 -8.24 -19.13 9.17
N ALA A 267 -8.76 -18.13 8.48
CA ALA A 267 -7.99 -17.31 7.57
C ALA A 267 -6.90 -16.48 8.31
N LEU A 268 -7.17 -16.02 9.55
CA LEU A 268 -6.17 -15.37 10.40
C LEU A 268 -5.05 -16.33 10.82
N ALA A 269 -5.40 -17.58 11.17
CA ALA A 269 -4.41 -18.61 11.49
C ALA A 269 -3.51 -18.92 10.28
N GLU A 270 -4.09 -19.06 9.09
CA GLU A 270 -3.33 -19.22 7.84
C GLU A 270 -2.43 -18.01 7.54
N ARG A 271 -2.93 -16.78 7.78
CA ARG A 271 -2.12 -15.57 7.64
C ARG A 271 -0.90 -15.60 8.55
N LYS A 272 -1.06 -15.99 9.82
CA LYS A 272 0.04 -16.12 10.78
C LYS A 272 1.10 -17.10 10.28
N LEU A 273 0.71 -18.29 9.85
CA LEU A 273 1.63 -19.29 9.30
C LEU A 273 2.35 -18.78 8.02
N ARG A 274 1.65 -18.01 7.18
CA ARG A 274 2.25 -17.40 5.99
C ARG A 274 3.34 -16.38 6.36
N LEU A 275 3.09 -15.53 7.36
CA LEU A 275 4.07 -14.55 7.86
C LEU A 275 5.29 -15.22 8.48
N GLU A 276 5.12 -16.29 9.25
CA GLU A 276 6.23 -17.08 9.79
C GLU A 276 7.11 -17.65 8.68
N LYS A 277 6.52 -18.27 7.65
CA LYS A 277 7.26 -18.77 6.48
C LYS A 277 7.95 -17.65 5.70
N GLN A 278 7.35 -16.46 5.65
CA GLN A 278 7.95 -15.30 4.99
C GLN A 278 9.16 -14.79 5.77
N LYS A 279 9.09 -14.79 7.10
CA LYS A 279 10.22 -14.41 7.97
C LYS A 279 11.48 -15.21 7.61
N ASP A 280 11.35 -16.52 7.51
CA ASP A 280 12.48 -17.41 7.19
C ASP A 280 13.09 -17.07 5.80
N LYS A 281 12.24 -16.77 4.82
CA LYS A 281 12.68 -16.38 3.47
C LYS A 281 13.39 -15.03 3.46
N ASP A 282 12.81 -14.03 4.12
CA ASP A 282 13.35 -12.67 4.12
C ASP A 282 14.68 -12.62 4.89
N MET A 283 14.79 -13.32 6.02
CA MET A 283 16.03 -13.47 6.77
C MET A 283 17.12 -14.20 5.97
N SER A 284 16.76 -15.26 5.25
CA SER A 284 17.71 -15.98 4.39
C SER A 284 18.23 -15.10 3.24
N ARG A 285 17.36 -14.28 2.64
CA ARG A 285 17.76 -13.32 1.60
C ARG A 285 18.64 -12.20 2.14
N ALA A 286 18.38 -11.72 3.35
CA ALA A 286 19.22 -10.72 4.00
C ALA A 286 20.63 -11.29 4.27
N ALA A 287 20.74 -12.50 4.78
CA ALA A 287 22.01 -13.19 5.02
C ALA A 287 22.81 -13.40 3.73
N SER A 288 22.14 -13.77 2.62
CA SER A 288 22.82 -13.99 1.32
C SER A 288 23.36 -12.72 0.69
N LYS A 289 22.79 -11.55 0.97
CA LYS A 289 23.27 -10.24 0.50
C LYS A 289 24.46 -9.71 1.28
N GLN A 290 24.70 -10.20 2.50
CA GLN A 290 25.83 -9.80 3.36
C GLN A 290 27.11 -10.60 3.09
N THR A 291 27.08 -11.66 2.25
CA THR A 291 28.28 -12.37 1.87
C THR A 291 29.05 -11.52 0.86
N PRO A 292 30.25 -10.98 1.20
CA PRO A 292 31.04 -10.21 0.26
C PRO A 292 31.35 -11.09 -0.96
N PRO A 293 31.46 -10.54 -2.18
CA PRO A 293 31.87 -11.31 -3.33
C PRO A 293 33.22 -11.94 -3.01
N LYS A 294 33.32 -13.29 -3.16
CA LYS A 294 34.57 -14.00 -3.02
C LYS A 294 35.62 -13.23 -3.78
N ALA A 295 36.62 -12.68 -3.09
CA ALA A 295 37.74 -12.00 -3.70
C ALA A 295 38.27 -12.92 -4.79
N ALA A 296 38.24 -12.43 -6.03
CA ALA A 296 38.94 -13.09 -7.13
C ALA A 296 40.38 -13.23 -6.68
N LYS A 297 40.86 -14.45 -6.61
CA LYS A 297 42.31 -14.72 -6.40
C LYS A 297 43.03 -14.07 -7.59
N ASN A 298 43.52 -12.85 -7.37
CA ASN A 298 44.48 -12.25 -8.25
C ASN A 298 45.74 -13.13 -8.18
N GLY A 299 45.89 -13.99 -9.17
CA GLY A 299 47.17 -14.63 -9.47
C GLY A 299 48.15 -13.57 -9.94
N PHE A 300 48.84 -12.95 -9.02
CA PHE A 300 50.11 -12.28 -9.27
C PHE A 300 51.17 -12.89 -8.33
N ALA A 301 51.54 -14.09 -8.63
CA ALA A 301 52.76 -14.70 -8.12
C ALA A 301 53.40 -15.39 -9.33
N ASP A 302 54.12 -14.63 -10.13
CA ASP A 302 55.32 -15.04 -10.84
C ASP A 302 55.78 -13.91 -11.77
N LEU A 303 56.57 -12.99 -11.25
CA LEU A 303 57.59 -12.28 -12.01
C LEU A 303 58.80 -12.18 -11.10
N GLY A 304 59.68 -13.13 -11.26
CA GLY A 304 61.02 -13.05 -10.70
C GLY A 304 61.82 -11.90 -11.31
N PHE A 305 62.47 -11.17 -10.41
CA PHE A 305 63.80 -10.62 -10.55
C PHE A 305 64.38 -10.49 -9.14
#